data_baa92942aed3a3a9a244ecff48cc8376
#
_entry.id   baa92942aed3a3a9a244ecff48cc8376
#
_cell.length_a   1.000
_cell.length_b   1.000
_cell.length_c   1.000
_cell.angle_alpha   90.00
_cell.angle_beta   90.00
_cell.angle_gamma   90.00
#
_symmetry.space_group_name_H-M   'P 1'
#
loop_
_entity.id
_entity.type
_entity.pdbx_description
1 polymer ?
#
loop_
_entity_poly.entity_id
_entity_poly.type
_entity_poly.pdbx_seq_one_letter_code
_entity_poly.pdbx_strand_id
1 'polypeptide(L)'
;VSVVIHSSQFPENVRHDLLQSLRSRQVNHKFHYDSIKQTQKWLALHQVYSPSRTDEDCAAIYDGSFAAAAWQIASRQIHLIGLGCGGGQKDTRLLKLLNEQGKEISYTPSDVSVAMVLVAQQAANSVVAPERCFPFVCDLASPEGVDEIFSNVDANSTRLLTFFGMIPNFEPQLILPKLAAMLRPNDWLLFSANLAPGNDYSAGVQRILPLYDNE
;
A
#
# COMPACT_ATOMS: atom_id res chain seq x y z
N VAL A 1 5.81 7.85 19.39
CA VAL A 1 5.49 7.51 17.99
C VAL A 1 5.40 8.81 17.22
N SER A 2 6.24 9.01 16.22
CA SER A 2 6.18 10.16 15.33
C SER A 2 5.57 9.70 14.00
N VAL A 3 4.56 10.43 13.50
CA VAL A 3 3.93 10.19 12.20
C VAL A 3 4.12 11.45 11.36
N VAL A 4 4.65 11.31 10.16
CA VAL A 4 4.75 12.42 9.23
C VAL A 4 3.46 12.51 8.43
N ILE A 5 2.90 13.71 8.32
CA ILE A 5 1.69 13.97 7.53
C ILE A 5 2.08 14.92 6.39
N HIS A 6 1.94 14.42 5.17
CA HIS A 6 2.17 15.19 3.94
C HIS A 6 1.10 16.28 3.76
N SER A 7 1.46 17.38 3.08
CA SER A 7 0.56 18.51 2.81
C SER A 7 -0.77 18.10 2.17
N SER A 8 -0.79 17.06 1.34
CA SER A 8 -2.02 16.50 0.74
C SER A 8 -3.09 16.08 1.75
N GLN A 9 -2.70 15.87 3.03
CA GLN A 9 -3.61 15.49 4.11
C GLN A 9 -3.75 16.61 5.17
N PHE A 10 -3.31 17.82 4.89
CA PHE A 10 -3.59 18.97 5.73
C PHE A 10 -5.08 19.37 5.63
N PRO A 11 -5.68 19.85 6.72
CA PRO A 11 -7.12 20.14 6.79
C PRO A 11 -7.66 20.97 5.65
N GLU A 12 -6.90 21.98 5.19
CA GLU A 12 -7.28 22.85 4.07
C GLU A 12 -7.36 22.09 2.74
N ASN A 13 -6.41 21.21 2.46
CA ASN A 13 -6.39 20.41 1.24
C ASN A 13 -7.47 19.32 1.27
N VAL A 14 -7.66 18.66 2.40
CA VAL A 14 -8.76 17.70 2.60
C VAL A 14 -10.12 18.37 2.41
N ARG A 15 -10.31 19.59 2.98
CA ARG A 15 -11.53 20.36 2.79
C ARG A 15 -11.75 20.74 1.32
N HIS A 16 -10.68 21.16 0.63
CA HIS A 16 -10.75 21.49 -0.80
C HIS A 16 -11.25 20.29 -1.62
N ASP A 17 -10.65 19.13 -1.42
CA ASP A 17 -10.99 17.90 -2.15
C ASP A 17 -12.41 17.41 -1.83
N LEU A 18 -12.85 17.57 -0.59
CA LEU A 18 -14.23 17.25 -0.21
C LEU A 18 -15.22 18.17 -0.95
N LEU A 19 -14.96 19.48 -0.98
CA LEU A 19 -15.79 20.42 -1.71
C LEU A 19 -15.81 20.13 -3.22
N GLN A 20 -14.67 19.75 -3.79
CA GLN A 20 -14.58 19.33 -5.18
C GLN A 20 -15.41 18.07 -5.44
N SER A 21 -15.31 17.06 -4.57
CA SER A 21 -16.11 15.83 -4.65
C SER A 21 -17.61 16.11 -4.64
N LEU A 22 -18.06 17.03 -3.77
CA LEU A 22 -19.47 17.46 -3.71
C LEU A 22 -19.91 18.18 -4.98
N ARG A 23 -19.06 19.07 -5.54
CA ARG A 23 -19.37 19.80 -6.77
C ARG A 23 -19.42 18.92 -8.02
N SER A 24 -18.47 17.99 -8.13
CA SER A 24 -18.37 17.07 -9.26
C SER A 24 -19.35 15.87 -9.15
N ARG A 25 -19.91 15.64 -7.95
CA ARG A 25 -20.69 14.42 -7.60
C ARG A 25 -19.88 13.14 -7.77
N GLN A 26 -18.56 13.24 -7.66
CA GLN A 26 -17.62 12.12 -7.69
C GLN A 26 -16.81 12.15 -6.40
N VAL A 27 -17.01 11.15 -5.54
CA VAL A 27 -16.29 11.05 -4.27
C VAL A 27 -14.83 10.69 -4.53
N ASN A 28 -13.91 11.52 -4.06
CA ASN A 28 -12.49 11.18 -4.09
C ASN A 28 -12.28 9.90 -3.25
N HIS A 29 -11.56 8.92 -3.80
CA HIS A 29 -11.38 7.59 -3.21
C HIS A 29 -10.82 7.64 -1.78
N LYS A 30 -9.99 8.64 -1.44
CA LYS A 30 -9.42 8.78 -0.10
C LYS A 30 -10.49 8.88 1.00
N PHE A 31 -11.66 9.47 0.71
CA PHE A 31 -12.76 9.59 1.66
C PHE A 31 -13.45 8.26 1.99
N HIS A 32 -13.07 7.16 1.34
CA HIS A 32 -13.49 5.82 1.75
C HIS A 32 -12.64 5.23 2.89
N TYR A 33 -11.49 5.85 3.21
CA TYR A 33 -10.50 5.26 4.12
C TYR A 33 -10.03 6.19 5.26
N ASP A 34 -10.31 7.48 5.20
CA ASP A 34 -9.69 8.50 6.05
C ASP A 34 -10.17 8.51 7.51
N SER A 35 -11.40 8.06 7.78
CA SER A 35 -11.95 8.07 9.14
C SER A 35 -11.65 6.78 9.91
N ILE A 36 -11.62 6.88 11.25
CA ILE A 36 -11.44 5.73 12.15
C ILE A 36 -12.53 4.67 11.90
N LYS A 37 -13.78 5.10 11.70
CA LYS A 37 -14.91 4.19 11.44
C LYS A 37 -14.72 3.41 10.15
N GLN A 38 -14.26 4.07 9.08
CA GLN A 38 -13.99 3.44 7.79
C GLN A 38 -12.79 2.50 7.89
N THR A 39 -11.72 2.91 8.58
CA THR A 39 -10.59 2.03 8.88
C THR A 39 -11.02 0.76 9.59
N GLN A 40 -11.84 0.85 10.63
CA GLN A 40 -12.34 -0.32 11.36
C GLN A 40 -13.17 -1.25 10.48
N LYS A 41 -14.07 -0.70 9.66
CA LYS A 41 -14.87 -1.48 8.71
C LYS A 41 -14.00 -2.16 7.67
N TRP A 42 -13.03 -1.44 7.09
CA TRP A 42 -12.12 -1.99 6.10
C TRP A 42 -11.29 -3.13 6.68
N LEU A 43 -10.72 -2.95 7.88
CA LEU A 43 -9.94 -3.99 8.55
C LEU A 43 -10.79 -5.25 8.82
N ALA A 44 -12.04 -5.08 9.27
CA ALA A 44 -12.96 -6.18 9.50
C ALA A 44 -13.30 -6.93 8.19
N LEU A 45 -13.65 -6.20 7.12
CA LEU A 45 -13.89 -6.78 5.80
C LEU A 45 -12.66 -7.50 5.25
N HIS A 46 -11.49 -6.86 5.33
CA HIS A 46 -10.24 -7.45 4.87
C HIS A 46 -9.89 -8.73 5.65
N GLN A 47 -10.19 -8.78 6.94
CA GLN A 47 -9.95 -9.97 7.75
C GLN A 47 -10.80 -11.16 7.32
N VAL A 48 -12.03 -10.93 6.91
CA VAL A 48 -13.01 -11.98 6.58
C VAL A 48 -12.97 -12.35 5.10
N TYR A 49 -12.81 -11.38 4.21
CA TYR A 49 -13.03 -11.56 2.77
C TYR A 49 -11.80 -11.38 1.89
N SER A 50 -10.63 -10.97 2.45
CA SER A 50 -9.45 -10.78 1.59
C SER A 50 -8.96 -12.10 1.00
N PRO A 51 -8.92 -12.27 -0.34
CA PRO A 51 -8.43 -13.49 -0.97
C PRO A 51 -7.03 -13.90 -0.52
N SER A 52 -6.15 -12.93 -0.25
CA SER A 52 -4.80 -13.22 0.27
C SER A 52 -4.79 -13.88 1.66
N ARG A 53 -5.95 -14.02 2.31
CA ARG A 53 -6.14 -14.67 3.63
C ARG A 53 -7.05 -15.88 3.57
N THR A 54 -8.04 -15.86 2.68
CA THR A 54 -9.12 -16.85 2.63
C THR A 54 -8.97 -17.84 1.50
N ASP A 55 -8.10 -17.56 0.53
CA ASP A 55 -7.83 -18.38 -0.64
C ASP A 55 -6.35 -18.81 -0.62
N GLU A 56 -6.12 -20.13 -0.56
CA GLU A 56 -4.80 -20.72 -0.44
C GLU A 56 -3.94 -20.47 -1.69
N ASP A 57 -4.54 -20.48 -2.88
CA ASP A 57 -3.83 -20.22 -4.14
C ASP A 57 -3.37 -18.77 -4.20
N CYS A 58 -4.25 -17.84 -3.84
CA CYS A 58 -3.89 -16.43 -3.77
C CYS A 58 -2.79 -16.18 -2.73
N ALA A 59 -2.87 -16.81 -1.56
CA ALA A 59 -1.85 -16.73 -0.53
C ALA A 59 -0.49 -17.27 -1.04
N ALA A 60 -0.49 -18.40 -1.73
CA ALA A 60 0.72 -19.02 -2.32
C ALA A 60 1.36 -18.14 -3.40
N ILE A 61 0.56 -17.43 -4.21
CA ILE A 61 1.06 -16.46 -5.21
C ILE A 61 1.83 -15.32 -4.51
N TYR A 62 1.26 -14.77 -3.41
CA TYR A 62 1.97 -13.76 -2.63
C TYR A 62 3.27 -14.31 -2.03
N ASP A 63 3.25 -15.49 -1.43
CA ASP A 63 4.44 -16.12 -0.84
C ASP A 63 5.52 -16.38 -1.87
N GLY A 64 5.16 -16.95 -3.03
CA GLY A 64 6.09 -17.18 -4.13
C GLY A 64 6.70 -15.86 -4.64
N SER A 65 5.89 -14.81 -4.77
CA SER A 65 6.35 -13.49 -5.21
C SER A 65 7.29 -12.85 -4.18
N PHE A 66 6.98 -12.95 -2.90
CA PHE A 66 7.82 -12.44 -1.81
C PHE A 66 9.15 -13.19 -1.73
N ALA A 67 9.12 -14.52 -1.83
CA ALA A 67 10.32 -15.34 -1.85
C ALA A 67 11.22 -15.03 -3.06
N ALA A 68 10.63 -14.87 -4.25
CA ALA A 68 11.36 -14.49 -5.47
C ALA A 68 12.00 -13.11 -5.33
N ALA A 69 11.28 -12.11 -4.83
CA ALA A 69 11.82 -10.77 -4.62
C ALA A 69 12.96 -10.78 -3.59
N ALA A 70 12.76 -11.43 -2.45
CA ALA A 70 13.75 -11.53 -1.39
C ALA A 70 15.03 -12.24 -1.86
N TRP A 71 14.91 -13.25 -2.73
CA TRP A 71 16.04 -13.94 -3.34
C TRP A 71 16.79 -13.08 -4.37
N GLN A 72 16.06 -12.34 -5.21
CA GLN A 72 16.65 -11.54 -6.29
C GLN A 72 17.32 -10.24 -5.83
N ILE A 73 16.85 -9.66 -4.70
CA ILE A 73 17.44 -8.43 -4.16
C ILE A 73 18.78 -8.76 -3.51
N ALA A 74 19.87 -8.46 -4.21
CA ALA A 74 21.23 -8.73 -3.71
C ALA A 74 21.62 -7.87 -2.50
N SER A 75 21.09 -6.65 -2.38
CA SER A 75 21.40 -5.73 -1.29
C SER A 75 21.11 -6.33 0.08
N ARG A 76 22.01 -6.06 1.04
CA ARG A 76 21.78 -6.39 2.45
C ARG A 76 20.85 -5.40 3.12
N GLN A 77 20.93 -4.12 2.75
CA GLN A 77 20.12 -3.05 3.32
C GLN A 77 18.90 -2.79 2.44
N ILE A 78 17.72 -2.99 2.99
CA ILE A 78 16.45 -2.82 2.27
C ILE A 78 15.55 -1.87 3.05
N HIS A 79 15.06 -0.84 2.36
CA HIS A 79 14.01 0.03 2.86
C HIS A 79 12.71 -0.31 2.14
N LEU A 80 11.78 -0.94 2.83
CA LEU A 80 10.45 -1.23 2.31
C LEU A 80 9.55 -0.01 2.44
N ILE A 81 8.83 0.34 1.37
CA ILE A 81 7.86 1.44 1.33
C ILE A 81 6.52 0.87 0.91
N GLY A 82 5.59 0.82 1.86
CA GLY A 82 4.23 0.33 1.61
C GLY A 82 3.35 1.46 1.07
N LEU A 83 3.02 1.45 -0.21
CA LEU A 83 2.15 2.42 -0.86
C LEU A 83 0.70 1.97 -0.75
N GLY A 84 -0.10 2.64 0.07
CA GLY A 84 -1.44 2.19 0.46
C GLY A 84 -1.37 0.92 1.29
N CYS A 85 -0.59 0.97 2.38
CA CYS A 85 -0.24 -0.20 3.20
C CYS A 85 -1.46 -0.86 3.88
N GLY A 86 -2.58 -0.16 4.01
CA GLY A 86 -3.73 -0.61 4.78
C GLY A 86 -3.32 -0.99 6.21
N GLY A 87 -3.69 -2.20 6.66
CA GLY A 87 -3.27 -2.71 7.96
C GLY A 87 -1.85 -3.29 8.00
N GLY A 88 -1.07 -3.22 6.94
CA GLY A 88 0.35 -3.61 6.88
C GLY A 88 0.62 -5.13 6.89
N GLN A 89 -0.40 -5.99 6.79
CA GLN A 89 -0.22 -7.44 6.94
C GLN A 89 0.68 -8.04 5.86
N LYS A 90 0.50 -7.65 4.60
CA LYS A 90 1.32 -8.14 3.47
C LYS A 90 2.74 -7.64 3.59
N ASP A 91 2.91 -6.36 3.91
CA ASP A 91 4.23 -5.76 4.11
C ASP A 91 4.97 -6.41 5.27
N THR A 92 4.28 -6.62 6.41
CA THR A 92 4.88 -7.30 7.58
C THR A 92 5.32 -8.73 7.25
N ARG A 93 4.55 -9.46 6.44
CA ARG A 93 4.90 -10.81 5.99
C ARG A 93 6.17 -10.80 5.12
N LEU A 94 6.29 -9.84 4.21
CA LEU A 94 7.48 -9.65 3.38
C LEU A 94 8.69 -9.22 4.23
N LEU A 95 8.51 -8.27 5.15
CA LEU A 95 9.54 -7.83 6.09
C LEU A 95 10.08 -8.98 6.94
N LYS A 96 9.19 -9.86 7.42
CA LYS A 96 9.58 -11.05 8.17
C LYS A 96 10.48 -11.97 7.33
N LEU A 97 10.10 -12.24 6.10
CA LEU A 97 10.89 -13.08 5.18
C LEU A 97 12.26 -12.46 4.90
N LEU A 98 12.34 -11.15 4.65
CA LEU A 98 13.60 -10.44 4.44
C LEU A 98 14.50 -10.51 5.69
N ASN A 99 13.93 -10.33 6.88
CA ASN A 99 14.64 -10.45 8.13
C ASN A 99 15.20 -11.88 8.38
N GLU A 100 14.41 -12.91 8.08
CA GLU A 100 14.80 -14.32 8.15
C GLU A 100 15.97 -14.65 7.20
N GLN A 101 16.10 -13.91 6.09
CA GLN A 101 17.23 -14.00 5.17
C GLN A 101 18.44 -13.15 5.59
N GLY A 102 18.43 -12.55 6.77
CA GLY A 102 19.51 -11.74 7.32
C GLY A 102 19.66 -10.36 6.66
N LYS A 103 18.59 -9.85 6.02
CA LYS A 103 18.58 -8.46 5.51
C LYS A 103 18.41 -7.45 6.67
N GLU A 104 19.06 -6.32 6.52
CA GLU A 104 18.87 -5.16 7.40
C GLU A 104 17.70 -4.33 6.87
N ILE A 105 16.58 -4.39 7.58
CA ILE A 105 15.32 -3.81 7.09
C ILE A 105 14.95 -2.51 7.81
N SER A 106 14.33 -1.60 7.07
CA SER A 106 13.61 -0.44 7.56
C SER A 106 12.28 -0.32 6.80
N TYR A 107 11.31 0.41 7.34
CA TYR A 107 9.96 0.40 6.80
C TYR A 107 9.31 1.78 6.85
N THR A 108 8.70 2.18 5.75
CA THR A 108 7.80 3.34 5.68
C THR A 108 6.40 2.86 5.26
N PRO A 109 5.50 2.55 6.23
CA PRO A 109 4.09 2.37 5.89
C PRO A 109 3.49 3.69 5.45
N SER A 110 2.82 3.72 4.30
CA SER A 110 2.09 4.91 3.86
C SER A 110 0.65 4.62 3.45
N ASP A 111 -0.24 5.52 3.80
CA ASP A 111 -1.67 5.45 3.50
C ASP A 111 -2.28 6.86 3.64
N VAL A 112 -3.48 7.09 3.12
CA VAL A 112 -4.23 8.33 3.35
C VAL A 112 -4.78 8.41 4.78
N SER A 113 -4.92 7.27 5.44
CA SER A 113 -5.49 7.15 6.78
C SER A 113 -4.41 7.07 7.85
N VAL A 114 -4.39 8.04 8.75
CA VAL A 114 -3.54 8.00 9.97
C VAL A 114 -3.74 6.70 10.73
N ALA A 115 -4.99 6.25 10.87
CA ALA A 115 -5.30 5.03 11.61
C ALA A 115 -4.71 3.77 10.93
N MET A 116 -4.78 3.68 9.58
CA MET A 116 -4.16 2.58 8.84
C MET A 116 -2.65 2.56 9.03
N VAL A 117 -1.99 3.70 8.88
CA VAL A 117 -0.53 3.81 9.04
C VAL A 117 -0.08 3.37 10.44
N LEU A 118 -0.83 3.74 11.48
CA LEU A 118 -0.54 3.32 12.86
C LEU A 118 -0.76 1.82 13.08
N VAL A 119 -1.82 1.24 12.48
CA VAL A 119 -2.05 -0.21 12.51
C VAL A 119 -0.94 -0.96 11.79
N ALA A 120 -0.50 -0.47 10.62
CA ALA A 120 0.60 -1.05 9.87
C ALA A 120 1.92 -0.97 10.63
N GLN A 121 2.22 0.16 11.29
CA GLN A 121 3.37 0.29 12.18
C GLN A 121 3.31 -0.73 13.32
N GLN A 122 2.17 -0.84 13.99
CA GLN A 122 2.00 -1.79 15.08
C GLN A 122 2.21 -3.24 14.62
N ALA A 123 1.69 -3.61 13.44
CA ALA A 123 1.90 -4.93 12.85
C ALA A 123 3.39 -5.19 12.59
N ALA A 124 4.12 -4.20 12.10
CA ALA A 124 5.54 -4.32 11.78
C ALA A 124 6.47 -4.37 13.01
N ASN A 125 6.02 -3.90 14.19
CA ASN A 125 6.85 -3.85 15.41
C ASN A 125 7.40 -5.22 15.88
N SER A 126 6.80 -6.31 15.41
CA SER A 126 7.31 -7.66 15.68
C SER A 126 8.57 -8.01 14.88
N VAL A 127 8.90 -7.23 13.84
CA VAL A 127 9.95 -7.52 12.86
C VAL A 127 10.91 -6.35 12.68
N VAL A 128 10.40 -5.13 12.71
CA VAL A 128 11.15 -3.88 12.49
C VAL A 128 11.24 -3.12 13.81
N ALA A 129 12.45 -2.75 14.20
CA ALA A 129 12.66 -1.92 15.38
C ALA A 129 11.95 -0.54 15.21
N PRO A 130 11.34 0.00 16.27
CA PRO A 130 10.55 1.23 16.20
C PRO A 130 11.30 2.43 15.57
N GLU A 131 12.60 2.54 15.83
CA GLU A 131 13.47 3.60 15.28
C GLU A 131 13.78 3.43 13.79
N ARG A 132 13.44 2.28 13.21
CA ARG A 132 13.58 1.97 11.77
C ARG A 132 12.24 1.93 11.05
N CYS A 133 11.15 2.35 11.71
CA CYS A 133 9.82 2.42 11.14
C CYS A 133 9.37 3.89 11.08
N PHE A 134 9.04 4.38 9.89
CA PHE A 134 8.79 5.79 9.57
C PHE A 134 7.38 5.99 8.99
N PRO A 135 6.34 5.99 9.83
CA PRO A 135 4.95 6.12 9.38
C PRO A 135 4.71 7.42 8.62
N PHE A 136 4.09 7.33 7.45
CA PHE A 136 3.88 8.45 6.54
C PHE A 136 2.44 8.51 6.02
N VAL A 137 1.76 9.62 6.22
CA VAL A 137 0.37 9.80 5.79
C VAL A 137 0.34 10.70 4.57
N CYS A 138 -0.13 10.17 3.43
CA CYS A 138 -0.18 10.92 2.17
C CYS A 138 -1.28 10.41 1.25
N ASP A 139 -1.69 11.28 0.32
CA ASP A 139 -2.49 10.91 -0.85
C ASP A 139 -1.57 10.68 -2.05
N LEU A 140 -1.45 9.43 -2.50
CA LEU A 140 -0.64 9.06 -3.66
C LEU A 140 -1.15 9.69 -4.97
N ALA A 141 -2.42 10.12 -5.01
CA ALA A 141 -2.99 10.82 -6.15
C ALA A 141 -2.63 12.31 -6.17
N SER A 142 -2.05 12.86 -5.08
CA SER A 142 -1.70 14.28 -5.00
C SER A 142 -0.89 14.74 -6.20
N PRO A 143 -1.24 15.85 -6.85
CA PRO A 143 -0.48 16.40 -7.97
C PRO A 143 0.91 16.93 -7.55
N GLU A 144 1.08 17.29 -6.29
CA GLU A 144 2.35 17.82 -5.74
C GLU A 144 3.44 16.74 -5.59
N GLY A 145 3.09 15.48 -5.83
CA GLY A 145 3.99 14.37 -5.55
C GLY A 145 4.03 14.01 -4.06
N VAL A 146 4.85 13.02 -3.73
CA VAL A 146 5.01 12.51 -2.36
C VAL A 146 6.47 12.14 -2.08
N ASP A 147 7.41 12.88 -2.65
CA ASP A 147 8.85 12.57 -2.58
C ASP A 147 9.37 12.54 -1.14
N GLU A 148 8.72 13.25 -0.23
CA GLU A 148 9.02 13.23 1.21
C GLU A 148 8.94 11.83 1.83
N ILE A 149 8.22 10.89 1.20
CA ILE A 149 8.17 9.48 1.63
C ILE A 149 9.55 8.82 1.66
N PHE A 150 10.51 9.37 0.91
CA PHE A 150 11.89 8.86 0.84
C PHE A 150 12.84 9.53 1.83
N SER A 151 12.39 10.48 2.65
CA SER A 151 13.26 11.31 3.51
C SER A 151 14.06 10.49 4.53
N ASN A 152 13.57 9.33 4.93
CA ASN A 152 14.22 8.44 5.91
C ASN A 152 14.91 7.23 5.26
N VAL A 153 15.05 7.23 3.93
CA VAL A 153 15.72 6.15 3.20
C VAL A 153 17.22 6.40 3.22
N ASP A 154 17.98 5.46 3.77
CA ASP A 154 19.44 5.51 3.68
C ASP A 154 19.89 5.47 2.20
N ALA A 155 20.86 6.30 1.84
CA ALA A 155 21.35 6.41 0.46
C ALA A 155 21.87 5.09 -0.11
N ASN A 156 22.38 4.20 0.75
CA ASN A 156 22.92 2.90 0.37
C ASN A 156 21.88 1.78 0.38
N SER A 157 20.66 2.06 0.86
CA SER A 157 19.59 1.07 0.87
C SER A 157 18.94 0.91 -0.51
N THR A 158 18.68 -0.32 -0.89
CA THR A 158 17.77 -0.62 -1.99
C THR A 158 16.34 -0.36 -1.52
N ARG A 159 15.58 0.42 -2.30
CA ARG A 159 14.17 0.66 -2.03
C ARG A 159 13.34 -0.48 -2.62
N LEU A 160 12.45 -1.02 -1.80
CA LEU A 160 11.46 -2.00 -2.20
C LEU A 160 10.07 -1.40 -1.99
N LEU A 161 9.44 -0.98 -3.07
CA LEU A 161 8.10 -0.41 -3.04
C LEU A 161 7.07 -1.53 -3.17
N THR A 162 6.03 -1.50 -2.35
CA THR A 162 4.88 -2.39 -2.46
C THR A 162 3.62 -1.60 -2.83
N PHE A 163 2.83 -2.13 -3.78
CA PHE A 163 1.58 -1.52 -4.25
C PHE A 163 0.54 -2.62 -4.49
N PHE A 164 -0.11 -3.07 -3.40
CA PHE A 164 -0.93 -4.27 -3.42
C PHE A 164 -2.43 -3.96 -3.46
N GLY A 165 -3.08 -4.33 -4.57
CA GLY A 165 -4.54 -4.22 -4.70
C GLY A 165 -5.05 -2.79 -4.80
N MET A 166 -4.18 -1.84 -5.08
CA MET A 166 -4.49 -0.41 -5.07
C MET A 166 -4.97 0.13 -6.43
N ILE A 167 -4.67 -0.58 -7.52
CA ILE A 167 -4.98 -0.12 -8.89
C ILE A 167 -6.44 0.32 -9.06
N PRO A 168 -7.46 -0.37 -8.53
CA PRO A 168 -8.85 0.05 -8.72
C PRO A 168 -9.19 1.44 -8.16
N ASN A 169 -8.35 1.97 -7.27
CA ASN A 169 -8.55 3.29 -6.68
C ASN A 169 -8.03 4.44 -7.55
N PHE A 170 -7.36 4.15 -8.66
CA PHE A 170 -6.67 5.15 -9.47
C PHE A 170 -6.94 4.97 -10.95
N GLU A 171 -6.81 6.06 -11.70
CA GLU A 171 -6.69 6.00 -13.14
C GLU A 171 -5.29 5.47 -13.51
N PRO A 172 -5.19 4.28 -14.17
CA PRO A 172 -3.89 3.66 -14.46
C PRO A 172 -2.94 4.58 -15.21
N GLN A 173 -3.47 5.41 -16.13
CA GLN A 173 -2.69 6.36 -16.93
C GLN A 173 -2.00 7.44 -16.07
N LEU A 174 -2.52 7.70 -14.87
CA LEU A 174 -1.98 8.69 -13.95
C LEU A 174 -1.06 8.05 -12.91
N ILE A 175 -1.45 6.89 -12.36
CA ILE A 175 -0.69 6.30 -11.26
C ILE A 175 0.55 5.52 -11.74
N LEU A 176 0.48 4.81 -12.87
CA LEU A 176 1.60 4.00 -13.34
C LEU A 176 2.85 4.84 -13.68
N PRO A 177 2.74 5.98 -14.38
CA PRO A 177 3.88 6.87 -14.57
C PRO A 177 4.46 7.42 -13.26
N LYS A 178 3.61 7.71 -12.26
CA LYS A 178 4.09 8.13 -10.93
C LYS A 178 4.88 7.04 -10.25
N LEU A 179 4.36 5.81 -10.22
CA LEU A 179 5.07 4.68 -9.63
C LEU A 179 6.43 4.47 -10.33
N ALA A 180 6.45 4.56 -11.66
CA ALA A 180 7.70 4.45 -12.42
C ALA A 180 8.69 5.57 -12.07
N ALA A 181 8.23 6.82 -11.92
CA ALA A 181 9.06 7.96 -11.56
C ALA A 181 9.62 7.88 -10.12
N MET A 182 8.97 7.15 -9.24
CA MET A 182 9.45 6.92 -7.87
C MET A 182 10.65 5.99 -7.79
N LEU A 183 10.91 5.20 -8.83
CA LEU A 183 11.95 4.17 -8.85
C LEU A 183 13.28 4.72 -9.36
N ARG A 184 14.36 4.43 -8.64
CA ARG A 184 15.74 4.60 -9.10
C ARG A 184 16.24 3.31 -9.77
N PRO A 185 17.34 3.35 -10.52
CA PRO A 185 18.02 2.13 -10.91
C PRO A 185 18.32 1.23 -9.70
N ASN A 186 18.03 -0.06 -9.83
CA ASN A 186 18.15 -1.09 -8.78
C ASN A 186 17.09 -1.05 -7.65
N ASP A 187 16.11 -0.16 -7.70
CA ASP A 187 14.92 -0.27 -6.84
C ASP A 187 13.98 -1.34 -7.38
N TRP A 188 13.09 -1.82 -6.52
CA TRP A 188 12.12 -2.86 -6.83
C TRP A 188 10.71 -2.37 -6.58
N LEU A 189 9.78 -2.78 -7.43
CA LEU A 189 8.34 -2.61 -7.23
C LEU A 189 7.67 -3.97 -7.23
N LEU A 190 7.05 -4.31 -6.11
CA LEU A 190 6.09 -5.42 -6.00
C LEU A 190 4.69 -4.89 -6.17
N PHE A 191 4.04 -5.35 -7.21
CA PHE A 191 2.75 -4.85 -7.64
C PHE A 191 1.74 -6.01 -7.74
N SER A 192 0.52 -5.80 -7.25
CA SER A 192 -0.57 -6.75 -7.47
C SER A 192 -1.82 -6.06 -8.00
N ALA A 193 -2.47 -6.72 -8.95
CA ALA A 193 -3.77 -6.33 -9.49
C ALA A 193 -4.64 -7.56 -9.66
N ASN A 194 -5.90 -7.47 -9.27
CA ASN A 194 -6.90 -8.48 -9.61
C ASN A 194 -7.37 -8.21 -11.04
N LEU A 195 -7.22 -9.20 -11.90
CA LEU A 195 -7.67 -9.10 -13.29
C LEU A 195 -9.02 -9.80 -13.45
N ALA A 196 -9.86 -9.26 -14.32
CA ALA A 196 -11.07 -9.95 -14.74
C ALA A 196 -10.70 -11.28 -15.43
N PRO A 197 -11.28 -12.42 -15.00
CA PRO A 197 -10.89 -13.72 -15.54
C PRO A 197 -11.38 -13.91 -16.96
N GLY A 198 -10.56 -14.54 -17.80
CA GLY A 198 -10.87 -14.90 -19.18
C GLY A 198 -10.59 -13.79 -20.19
N ASN A 199 -10.87 -14.09 -21.46
CA ASN A 199 -10.59 -13.19 -22.58
C ASN A 199 -11.75 -12.20 -22.86
N ASP A 200 -12.93 -12.46 -22.31
CA ASP A 200 -14.08 -11.56 -22.38
C ASP A 200 -14.18 -10.77 -21.07
N TYR A 201 -13.87 -9.48 -21.17
CA TYR A 201 -13.89 -8.58 -20.02
C TYR A 201 -15.25 -8.51 -19.33
N SER A 202 -16.34 -8.43 -20.10
CA SER A 202 -17.70 -8.33 -19.54
C SER A 202 -18.10 -9.59 -18.79
N ALA A 203 -17.81 -10.76 -19.36
CA ALA A 203 -18.05 -12.05 -18.71
C ALA A 203 -17.15 -12.22 -17.46
N GLY A 204 -15.91 -11.76 -17.53
CA GLY A 204 -14.98 -11.76 -16.39
C GLY A 204 -15.48 -10.88 -15.24
N VAL A 205 -15.92 -9.66 -15.53
CA VAL A 205 -16.49 -8.73 -14.53
C VAL A 205 -17.71 -9.34 -13.86
N GLN A 206 -18.61 -9.95 -14.62
CA GLN A 206 -19.82 -10.63 -14.09
C GLN A 206 -19.48 -11.74 -13.06
N ARG A 207 -18.35 -12.40 -13.23
CA ARG A 207 -17.87 -13.43 -12.27
C ARG A 207 -17.30 -12.83 -11.00
N ILE A 208 -16.74 -11.62 -11.07
CA ILE A 208 -16.07 -10.99 -9.92
C ILE A 208 -17.04 -10.13 -9.10
N LEU A 209 -18.02 -9.47 -9.75
CA LEU A 209 -18.96 -8.59 -9.08
C LEU A 209 -19.61 -9.18 -7.82
N PRO A 210 -20.08 -10.45 -7.82
CA PRO A 210 -20.67 -11.05 -6.62
C PRO A 210 -19.70 -11.17 -5.42
N LEU A 211 -18.38 -11.13 -5.66
CA LEU A 211 -17.39 -11.17 -4.58
C LEU A 211 -17.31 -9.84 -3.82
N TYR A 212 -17.84 -8.76 -4.40
CA TYR A 212 -17.91 -7.43 -3.80
C TYR A 212 -19.32 -7.06 -3.30
N ASP A 213 -20.30 -7.92 -3.56
CA ASP A 213 -21.69 -7.75 -3.09
C ASP A 213 -21.83 -8.42 -1.72
N ASN A 214 -21.38 -7.70 -0.69
CA ASN A 214 -21.41 -8.13 0.71
C ASN A 214 -22.37 -7.22 1.48
N GLU A 215 -23.34 -7.81 2.21
CA GLU A 215 -24.19 -7.09 3.16
C GLU A 215 -23.42 -6.57 4.40
#